data_95c29e3faab4f337dcdcf3f89275b710
#
_entry.id   95c29e3faab4f337dcdcf3f89275b710
#
_cell.length_a   1.000
_cell.length_b   1.000
_cell.length_c   1.000
_cell.angle_alpha   90.00
_cell.angle_beta   90.00
_cell.angle_gamma   90.00
#
_symmetry.space_group_name_H-M   'P 1'
#
loop_
_entity.id
_entity.type
_entity.pdbx_description
1 polymer ?
#
loop_
_entity_poly.entity_id
_entity_poly.type
_entity_poly.pdbx_seq_one_letter_code
_entity_poly.pdbx_strand_id
1 'polypeptide(L)'
;MDLPKLKKVTENKKKKIILLSDDLRMSSGVGTMSREIVMGTIKEYDWVQVGGAIKHPDAGKVIDLNEATRKETGVEDAYLKIYPVDGYGSQELLRSLIKLEKPDAILHYTDPRFWTWLYDMEHEVRRECPIFYYNIWDDLPYPRWNEPFYESCDLIMNISKQTHNIVQNVCQNKPRTDWDSTYVPHGIN
;
A
#
# COMPACT_ATOMS: atom_id res chain seq x y z
N MET A 1 7.38 5.65 -50.26
CA MET A 1 6.58 5.82 -49.03
C MET A 1 7.46 5.43 -47.86
N ASP A 2 7.97 6.39 -47.13
CA ASP A 2 8.74 6.10 -45.92
C ASP A 2 7.79 5.66 -44.82
N LEU A 3 7.98 4.44 -44.30
CA LEU A 3 7.25 3.94 -43.14
C LEU A 3 7.61 4.80 -41.92
N PRO A 4 6.60 5.19 -41.08
CA PRO A 4 6.88 5.95 -39.86
C PRO A 4 7.79 5.11 -38.95
N LYS A 5 8.95 5.68 -38.58
CA LYS A 5 9.85 5.06 -37.61
C LYS A 5 9.12 4.89 -36.30
N LEU A 6 8.86 3.63 -35.91
CA LEU A 6 8.36 3.31 -34.59
C LEU A 6 9.33 3.86 -33.55
N LYS A 7 8.84 4.73 -32.67
CA LYS A 7 9.62 5.16 -31.51
C LYS A 7 9.90 3.92 -30.66
N LYS A 8 11.18 3.73 -30.24
CA LYS A 8 11.52 2.75 -29.21
C LYS A 8 10.54 2.92 -28.06
N VAL A 9 9.92 1.83 -27.64
CA VAL A 9 9.17 1.80 -26.37
C VAL A 9 10.16 2.28 -25.31
N THR A 10 9.86 3.40 -24.68
CA THR A 10 10.64 3.90 -23.55
C THR A 10 10.70 2.78 -22.52
N GLU A 11 11.89 2.56 -21.95
CA GLU A 11 12.08 1.61 -20.84
C GLU A 11 10.92 1.74 -19.86
N ASN A 12 10.30 0.62 -19.52
CA ASN A 12 9.13 0.60 -18.68
C ASN A 12 9.54 1.10 -17.30
N LYS A 13 9.33 2.37 -17.01
CA LYS A 13 9.61 2.96 -15.71
C LYS A 13 8.81 2.17 -14.66
N LYS A 14 9.47 1.71 -13.59
CA LYS A 14 8.80 1.06 -12.48
C LYS A 14 7.64 1.91 -11.98
N LYS A 15 6.54 1.25 -11.64
CA LYS A 15 5.42 1.89 -10.98
C LYS A 15 5.77 2.20 -9.53
N LYS A 16 5.34 3.37 -9.04
CA LYS A 16 5.62 3.81 -7.69
C LYS A 16 4.41 3.58 -6.80
N ILE A 17 4.62 2.94 -5.65
CA ILE A 17 3.56 2.65 -4.69
C ILE A 17 3.87 3.35 -3.37
N ILE A 18 2.88 4.05 -2.80
CA ILE A 18 2.94 4.50 -1.41
C ILE A 18 2.29 3.43 -0.54
N LEU A 19 3.07 2.85 0.37
CA LEU A 19 2.61 1.92 1.39
C LEU A 19 2.24 2.68 2.67
N LEU A 20 1.01 2.53 3.13
CA LEU A 20 0.50 3.03 4.40
C LEU A 20 0.38 1.85 5.36
N SER A 21 1.28 1.75 6.33
CA SER A 21 1.35 0.60 7.25
C SER A 21 2.18 0.92 8.49
N ASP A 22 2.32 -0.06 9.38
CA ASP A 22 3.37 -0.01 10.40
C ASP A 22 4.73 0.12 9.73
N ASP A 23 5.64 0.88 10.37
CA ASP A 23 6.99 1.05 9.83
C ASP A 23 7.66 -0.31 9.58
N LEU A 24 8.15 -0.52 8.36
CA LEU A 24 8.74 -1.80 7.93
C LEU A 24 10.03 -2.17 8.68
N ARG A 25 10.57 -1.26 9.50
CA ARG A 25 11.71 -1.52 10.39
C ARG A 25 11.29 -2.05 11.76
N MET A 26 9.97 -2.10 12.04
CA MET A 26 9.44 -2.64 13.29
C MET A 26 9.45 -4.16 13.31
N SER A 27 9.70 -4.71 14.50
CA SER A 27 9.59 -6.15 14.79
C SER A 27 8.14 -6.55 15.13
N SER A 28 7.14 -6.04 14.37
CA SER A 28 5.75 -6.45 14.45
C SER A 28 5.36 -7.34 13.28
N GLY A 29 4.27 -8.08 13.39
CA GLY A 29 3.77 -8.89 12.27
C GLY A 29 3.50 -8.05 11.03
N VAL A 30 2.87 -6.88 11.20
CA VAL A 30 2.58 -5.95 10.11
C VAL A 30 3.88 -5.32 9.56
N GLY A 31 4.79 -4.87 10.43
CA GLY A 31 6.07 -4.31 10.01
C GLY A 31 6.92 -5.32 9.24
N THR A 32 7.04 -6.56 9.74
CA THR A 32 7.77 -7.63 9.07
C THR A 32 7.16 -7.94 7.71
N MET A 33 5.84 -8.12 7.62
CA MET A 33 5.20 -8.41 6.35
C MET A 33 5.27 -7.23 5.37
N SER A 34 5.19 -5.99 5.85
CA SER A 34 5.43 -4.79 5.04
C SER A 34 6.83 -4.83 4.41
N ARG A 35 7.84 -5.23 5.19
CA ARG A 35 9.20 -5.39 4.70
C ARG A 35 9.30 -6.48 3.64
N GLU A 36 8.69 -7.64 3.87
CA GLU A 36 8.69 -8.76 2.92
C GLU A 36 8.02 -8.37 1.59
N ILE A 37 6.87 -7.67 1.64
CA ILE A 37 6.19 -7.17 0.44
C ILE A 37 7.11 -6.23 -0.34
N VAL A 38 7.71 -5.24 0.34
CA VAL A 38 8.57 -4.25 -0.29
C VAL A 38 9.82 -4.89 -0.88
N MET A 39 10.55 -5.68 -0.08
CA MET A 39 11.80 -6.30 -0.51
C MET A 39 11.57 -7.36 -1.59
N GLY A 40 10.48 -8.13 -1.49
CA GLY A 40 10.11 -9.15 -2.47
C GLY A 40 9.70 -8.60 -3.83
N THR A 41 9.28 -7.34 -3.89
CA THR A 41 8.79 -6.69 -5.12
C THR A 41 9.59 -5.45 -5.53
N ILE A 42 10.73 -5.20 -4.89
CA ILE A 42 11.58 -4.02 -5.15
C ILE A 42 12.14 -3.98 -6.58
N LYS A 43 12.18 -5.12 -7.24
CA LYS A 43 12.60 -5.23 -8.63
C LYS A 43 11.54 -4.70 -9.59
N GLU A 44 10.26 -4.83 -9.22
CA GLU A 44 9.09 -4.48 -10.03
C GLU A 44 8.57 -3.07 -9.75
N TYR A 45 8.70 -2.61 -8.49
CA TYR A 45 8.10 -1.36 -8.02
C TYR A 45 9.10 -0.46 -7.30
N ASP A 46 8.87 0.86 -7.42
CA ASP A 46 9.45 1.88 -6.55
C ASP A 46 8.58 2.03 -5.30
N TRP A 47 9.17 2.02 -4.12
CA TRP A 47 8.44 2.05 -2.87
C TRP A 47 8.67 3.32 -2.06
N VAL A 48 7.58 3.86 -1.54
CA VAL A 48 7.57 4.93 -0.54
C VAL A 48 6.68 4.46 0.59
N GLN A 49 7.11 4.55 1.84
CA GLN A 49 6.30 4.18 2.98
C GLN A 49 5.99 5.39 3.87
N VAL A 50 4.74 5.51 4.32
CA VAL A 50 4.38 6.22 5.54
C VAL A 50 4.41 5.20 6.66
N GLY A 51 5.48 5.24 7.46
CA GLY A 51 5.73 4.28 8.53
C GLY A 51 5.11 4.74 9.83
N GLY A 52 3.99 4.09 10.22
CA GLY A 52 3.23 4.40 11.43
C GLY A 52 3.43 3.43 12.57
N ALA A 53 2.49 3.43 13.50
CA ALA A 53 2.31 2.58 14.67
C ALA A 53 3.17 2.88 15.89
N ILE A 54 4.29 3.56 15.75
CA ILE A 54 5.16 3.91 16.88
C ILE A 54 5.50 5.39 16.88
N LYS A 55 5.88 5.88 18.07
CA LYS A 55 6.53 7.17 18.19
C LYS A 55 8.00 7.01 17.78
N HIS A 56 8.33 7.42 16.56
CA HIS A 56 9.67 7.26 16.02
C HIS A 56 10.53 8.52 16.26
N PRO A 57 11.81 8.39 16.67
CA PRO A 57 12.70 9.55 16.87
C PRO A 57 12.99 10.31 15.58
N ASP A 58 12.75 9.68 14.43
CA ASP A 58 12.91 10.29 13.11
C ASP A 58 11.57 10.78 12.51
N ALA A 59 10.49 10.87 13.30
CA ALA A 59 9.24 11.42 12.82
C ALA A 59 9.44 12.82 12.20
N GLY A 60 8.85 13.02 11.01
CA GLY A 60 9.01 14.25 10.22
C GLY A 60 10.29 14.35 9.38
N LYS A 61 11.16 13.34 9.41
CA LYS A 61 12.32 13.23 8.51
C LYS A 61 12.01 12.30 7.34
N VAL A 62 12.80 12.41 6.28
CA VAL A 62 12.78 11.44 5.17
C VAL A 62 13.96 10.49 5.35
N ILE A 63 13.69 9.21 5.43
CA ILE A 63 14.71 8.17 5.50
C ILE A 63 14.88 7.55 4.11
N ASP A 64 16.00 7.87 3.47
CA ASP A 64 16.37 7.28 2.18
C ASP A 64 17.09 5.95 2.43
N LEU A 65 16.49 4.87 1.96
CA LEU A 65 17.04 3.51 2.07
C LEU A 65 17.51 2.94 0.71
N ASN A 66 17.59 3.76 -0.34
CA ASN A 66 17.95 3.31 -1.67
C ASN A 66 19.27 2.53 -1.70
N GLU A 67 20.32 3.08 -1.12
CA GLU A 67 21.65 2.44 -1.11
C GLU A 67 21.65 1.15 -0.29
N ALA A 68 21.06 1.18 0.90
CA ALA A 68 20.95 0.00 1.76
C ALA A 68 20.18 -1.13 1.07
N THR A 69 19.06 -0.79 0.43
CA THR A 69 18.21 -1.74 -0.30
C THR A 69 18.95 -2.33 -1.51
N ARG A 70 19.66 -1.50 -2.30
CA ARG A 70 20.49 -1.98 -3.41
C ARG A 70 21.54 -2.98 -2.96
N LYS A 71 22.20 -2.66 -1.85
CA LYS A 71 23.23 -3.55 -1.27
C LYS A 71 22.64 -4.87 -0.76
N GLU A 72 21.46 -4.82 -0.16
CA GLU A 72 20.80 -6.01 0.40
C GLU A 72 20.22 -6.91 -0.70
N THR A 73 19.57 -6.33 -1.71
CA THR A 73 18.83 -7.08 -2.74
C THR A 73 19.59 -7.34 -4.02
N GLY A 74 20.69 -6.60 -4.26
CA GLY A 74 21.40 -6.62 -5.54
C GLY A 74 20.66 -5.93 -6.70
N VAL A 75 19.55 -5.24 -6.42
CA VAL A 75 18.75 -4.51 -7.43
C VAL A 75 19.31 -3.10 -7.56
N GLU A 76 20.02 -2.81 -8.64
CA GLU A 76 20.75 -1.54 -8.84
C GLU A 76 19.86 -0.29 -8.88
N ASP A 77 18.65 -0.43 -9.38
CA ASP A 77 17.66 0.64 -9.50
C ASP A 77 16.61 0.62 -8.37
N ALA A 78 16.90 -0.08 -7.24
CA ALA A 78 16.01 -0.11 -6.11
C ALA A 78 15.73 1.29 -5.55
N TYR A 79 14.46 1.58 -5.30
CA TYR A 79 14.00 2.82 -4.73
C TYR A 79 13.11 2.54 -3.53
N LEU A 80 13.56 2.98 -2.35
CA LEU A 80 12.82 2.86 -1.09
C LEU A 80 13.07 4.08 -0.22
N LYS A 81 12.00 4.79 0.13
CA LYS A 81 12.00 5.87 1.12
C LYS A 81 10.96 5.63 2.18
N ILE A 82 11.26 6.03 3.41
CA ILE A 82 10.32 5.98 4.52
C ILE A 82 10.10 7.39 5.05
N TYR A 83 8.85 7.70 5.32
CA TYR A 83 8.40 8.88 6.03
C TYR A 83 7.84 8.44 7.38
N PRO A 84 8.67 8.36 8.43
CA PRO A 84 8.22 7.96 9.76
C PRO A 84 7.27 9.01 10.33
N VAL A 85 6.19 8.55 10.96
CA VAL A 85 5.18 9.43 11.56
C VAL A 85 4.87 9.01 12.98
N ASP A 86 4.49 9.97 13.81
CA ASP A 86 3.88 9.66 15.09
C ASP A 86 2.44 9.19 14.87
N GLY A 87 2.08 8.04 15.45
CA GLY A 87 0.80 7.40 15.20
C GLY A 87 0.68 6.88 13.76
N TYR A 88 -0.27 7.38 12.98
CA TYR A 88 -0.62 6.83 11.66
C TYR A 88 -0.68 7.89 10.55
N GLY A 89 -0.05 9.06 10.76
CA GLY A 89 0.02 10.11 9.75
C GLY A 89 -1.22 11.00 9.67
N SER A 90 -1.34 11.75 8.57
CA SER A 90 -2.45 12.69 8.35
C SER A 90 -2.75 12.91 6.87
N GLN A 91 -3.92 13.51 6.61
CA GLN A 91 -4.35 13.90 5.25
C GLN A 91 -3.35 14.86 4.59
N GLU A 92 -2.83 15.85 5.35
CA GLU A 92 -1.90 16.86 4.83
C GLU A 92 -0.59 16.23 4.36
N LEU A 93 -0.09 15.26 5.14
CA LEU A 93 1.10 14.51 4.77
C LEU A 93 0.87 13.75 3.48
N LEU A 94 -0.24 13.02 3.37
CA LEU A 94 -0.53 12.23 2.16
C LEU A 94 -0.69 13.13 0.92
N ARG A 95 -1.41 14.27 1.03
CA ARG A 95 -1.50 15.26 -0.06
C ARG A 95 -0.13 15.74 -0.53
N SER A 96 0.77 16.00 0.44
CA SER A 96 2.14 16.42 0.14
C SER A 96 2.93 15.32 -0.57
N LEU A 97 2.79 14.07 -0.11
CA LEU A 97 3.49 12.92 -0.70
C LEU A 97 2.97 12.58 -2.09
N ILE A 98 1.66 12.64 -2.34
CA ILE A 98 1.09 12.43 -3.68
C ILE A 98 1.67 13.45 -4.67
N LYS A 99 1.75 14.73 -4.29
CA LYS A 99 2.34 15.78 -5.15
C LYS A 99 3.84 15.58 -5.39
N LEU A 100 4.59 15.19 -4.34
CA LEU A 100 6.04 15.02 -4.38
C LEU A 100 6.45 13.75 -5.11
N GLU A 101 5.88 12.62 -4.71
CA GLU A 101 6.30 11.29 -5.16
C GLU A 101 5.57 10.81 -6.41
N LYS A 102 4.38 11.37 -6.70
CA LYS A 102 3.53 11.03 -7.86
C LYS A 102 3.32 9.52 -7.98
N PRO A 103 2.69 8.89 -6.99
CA PRO A 103 2.50 7.44 -6.98
C PRO A 103 1.54 6.98 -8.07
N ASP A 104 1.74 5.76 -8.53
CA ASP A 104 0.79 5.06 -9.41
C ASP A 104 -0.31 4.34 -8.62
N ALA A 105 -0.09 4.07 -7.32
CA ALA A 105 -1.07 3.48 -6.42
C ALA A 105 -0.74 3.76 -4.94
N ILE A 106 -1.75 3.66 -4.09
CA ILE A 106 -1.60 3.57 -2.64
C ILE A 106 -1.95 2.15 -2.22
N LEU A 107 -1.09 1.55 -1.41
CA LEU A 107 -1.35 0.28 -0.74
C LEU A 107 -1.49 0.52 0.75
N HIS A 108 -2.67 0.26 1.30
CA HIS A 108 -2.90 0.24 2.73
C HIS A 108 -2.76 -1.18 3.26
N TYR A 109 -2.00 -1.35 4.33
CA TYR A 109 -1.81 -2.63 5.01
C TYR A 109 -1.71 -2.44 6.51
N THR A 110 -2.79 -2.59 7.21
CA THR A 110 -2.98 -2.70 8.66
C THR A 110 -4.47 -2.54 9.01
N ASP A 111 -4.83 -2.31 10.26
CA ASP A 111 -6.20 -2.08 10.70
C ASP A 111 -6.72 -0.73 10.18
N PRO A 112 -7.80 -0.70 9.40
CA PRO A 112 -8.29 0.53 8.77
C PRO A 112 -8.80 1.56 9.78
N ARG A 113 -9.15 1.15 11.00
CA ARG A 113 -9.64 2.04 12.05
C ARG A 113 -8.59 3.07 12.50
N PHE A 114 -7.33 2.77 12.35
CA PHE A 114 -6.24 3.71 12.64
C PHE A 114 -5.97 4.69 11.49
N TRP A 115 -6.54 4.42 10.30
CA TRP A 115 -6.32 5.18 9.08
C TRP A 115 -7.62 5.79 8.54
N THR A 116 -8.60 6.06 9.41
CA THR A 116 -9.91 6.63 9.00
C THR A 116 -9.77 7.87 8.13
N TRP A 117 -8.78 8.71 8.43
CA TRP A 117 -8.49 9.91 7.67
C TRP A 117 -8.16 9.63 6.17
N LEU A 118 -7.59 8.45 5.83
CA LEU A 118 -7.37 8.05 4.44
C LEU A 118 -8.71 7.84 3.73
N TYR A 119 -9.61 7.14 4.39
CA TYR A 119 -10.92 6.81 3.82
C TYR A 119 -11.85 8.01 3.76
N ASP A 120 -11.72 8.96 4.68
CA ASP A 120 -12.44 10.24 4.64
C ASP A 120 -12.06 11.10 3.42
N MET A 121 -10.86 10.90 2.86
CA MET A 121 -10.40 11.60 1.65
C MET A 121 -10.28 10.69 0.41
N GLU A 122 -10.89 9.51 0.42
CA GLU A 122 -10.71 8.50 -0.64
C GLU A 122 -11.00 9.04 -2.05
N HIS A 123 -12.09 9.82 -2.19
CA HIS A 123 -12.49 10.41 -3.47
C HIS A 123 -11.49 11.46 -3.99
N GLU A 124 -10.73 12.11 -3.12
CA GLU A 124 -9.62 13.00 -3.50
C GLU A 124 -8.43 12.17 -4.01
N VAL A 125 -8.04 11.16 -3.23
CA VAL A 125 -6.92 10.27 -3.56
C VAL A 125 -7.15 9.52 -4.86
N ARG A 126 -8.35 8.95 -5.04
CA ARG A 126 -8.70 8.14 -6.21
C ARG A 126 -8.81 8.91 -7.53
N ARG A 127 -8.75 10.25 -7.50
CA ARG A 127 -8.56 11.09 -8.70
C ARG A 127 -7.11 11.06 -9.19
N GLU A 128 -6.17 10.82 -8.28
CA GLU A 128 -4.73 10.81 -8.57
C GLU A 128 -4.22 9.38 -8.82
N CYS A 129 -4.62 8.43 -7.97
CA CYS A 129 -4.23 7.03 -8.08
C CYS A 129 -5.19 6.11 -7.30
N PRO A 130 -5.29 4.81 -7.66
CA PRO A 130 -6.14 3.86 -6.96
C PRO A 130 -5.67 3.58 -5.54
N ILE A 131 -6.63 3.19 -4.68
CA ILE A 131 -6.38 2.70 -3.33
C ILE A 131 -6.55 1.19 -3.31
N PHE A 132 -5.50 0.47 -2.93
CA PHE A 132 -5.50 -0.96 -2.68
C PHE A 132 -5.41 -1.22 -1.19
N TYR A 133 -6.13 -2.23 -0.72
CA TYR A 133 -6.09 -2.64 0.68
C TYR A 133 -5.69 -4.10 0.79
N TYR A 134 -4.59 -4.37 1.51
CA TYR A 134 -4.21 -5.72 1.89
C TYR A 134 -4.84 -6.03 3.24
N ASN A 135 -5.96 -6.75 3.21
CA ASN A 135 -6.87 -6.95 4.33
C ASN A 135 -6.48 -8.16 5.14
N ILE A 136 -6.26 -7.94 6.45
CA ILE A 136 -5.86 -8.95 7.44
C ILE A 136 -6.96 -9.29 8.44
N TRP A 137 -8.16 -8.75 8.28
CA TRP A 137 -9.24 -8.97 9.24
C TRP A 137 -9.73 -10.41 9.22
N ASP A 138 -9.65 -11.11 10.34
CA ASP A 138 -9.97 -12.52 10.48
C ASP A 138 -10.98 -12.84 11.59
N ASP A 139 -11.51 -11.81 12.27
CA ASP A 139 -12.40 -11.97 13.42
C ASP A 139 -13.90 -11.93 13.06
N LEU A 140 -14.70 -12.59 13.87
CA LEU A 140 -16.15 -12.63 13.79
C LEU A 140 -16.77 -12.10 15.10
N PRO A 141 -17.98 -11.55 15.07
CA PRO A 141 -18.94 -11.44 13.96
C PRO A 141 -18.47 -10.49 12.85
N TYR A 142 -19.09 -10.61 11.66
CA TYR A 142 -18.74 -9.78 10.49
C TYR A 142 -18.67 -8.30 10.87
N PRO A 143 -17.52 -7.64 10.61
CA PRO A 143 -17.28 -6.25 11.00
C PRO A 143 -18.00 -5.27 10.07
N ARG A 144 -19.32 -5.11 10.24
CA ARG A 144 -20.16 -4.22 9.41
C ARG A 144 -19.64 -2.78 9.38
N TRP A 145 -18.97 -2.35 10.44
CA TRP A 145 -18.35 -1.03 10.50
C TRP A 145 -17.16 -0.86 9.52
N ASN A 146 -16.63 -1.94 8.96
CA ASN A 146 -15.57 -1.88 7.94
C ASN A 146 -16.12 -1.66 6.52
N GLU A 147 -17.44 -1.74 6.31
CA GLU A 147 -18.05 -1.56 4.99
C GLU A 147 -17.59 -0.27 4.28
N PRO A 148 -17.58 0.92 4.93
CA PRO A 148 -17.10 2.14 4.29
C PRO A 148 -15.64 2.06 3.84
N PHE A 149 -14.78 1.38 4.60
CA PHE A 149 -13.38 1.19 4.24
C PHE A 149 -13.23 0.29 3.02
N TYR A 150 -13.99 -0.81 2.99
CA TYR A 150 -13.96 -1.73 1.85
C TYR A 150 -14.50 -1.06 0.58
N GLU A 151 -15.59 -0.31 0.68
CA GLU A 151 -16.19 0.40 -0.46
C GLU A 151 -15.29 1.50 -1.03
N SER A 152 -14.40 2.06 -0.22
CA SER A 152 -13.46 3.11 -0.60
C SER A 152 -12.24 2.58 -1.39
N CYS A 153 -12.05 1.26 -1.47
CA CYS A 153 -10.91 0.65 -2.12
C CYS A 153 -11.23 0.20 -3.56
N ASP A 154 -10.30 0.38 -4.47
CA ASP A 154 -10.39 -0.12 -5.85
C ASP A 154 -10.06 -1.62 -5.92
N LEU A 155 -9.21 -2.12 -5.02
CA LEU A 155 -8.88 -3.53 -4.88
C LEU A 155 -8.68 -3.89 -3.41
N ILE A 156 -9.27 -5.02 -3.00
CA ILE A 156 -9.01 -5.65 -1.70
C ILE A 156 -8.31 -6.99 -1.91
N MET A 157 -7.09 -7.09 -1.41
CA MET A 157 -6.33 -8.33 -1.38
C MET A 157 -6.49 -8.96 0.00
N ASN A 158 -7.06 -10.15 0.06
CA ASN A 158 -7.39 -10.81 1.32
C ASN A 158 -6.39 -11.90 1.65
N ILE A 159 -5.83 -11.88 2.85
CA ILE A 159 -4.78 -12.83 3.27
C ILE A 159 -5.27 -14.27 3.40
N SER A 160 -6.57 -14.48 3.53
CA SER A 160 -7.18 -15.81 3.67
C SER A 160 -8.53 -15.88 2.96
N LYS A 161 -9.00 -17.10 2.73
CA LYS A 161 -10.38 -17.35 2.23
C LYS A 161 -11.42 -16.86 3.24
N GLN A 162 -11.13 -16.95 4.55
CA GLN A 162 -12.00 -16.42 5.59
C GLN A 162 -12.10 -14.90 5.48
N THR A 163 -10.98 -14.20 5.36
CA THR A 163 -10.95 -12.75 5.19
C THR A 163 -11.70 -12.32 3.93
N HIS A 164 -11.52 -13.04 2.81
CA HIS A 164 -12.29 -12.80 1.59
C HIS A 164 -13.80 -12.99 1.82
N ASN A 165 -14.20 -14.06 2.49
CA ASN A 165 -15.60 -14.31 2.83
C ASN A 165 -16.18 -13.22 3.75
N ILE A 166 -15.39 -12.70 4.69
CA ILE A 166 -15.79 -11.57 5.54
C ILE A 166 -16.12 -10.34 4.69
N VAL A 167 -15.26 -9.97 3.75
CA VAL A 167 -15.49 -8.84 2.85
C VAL A 167 -16.80 -9.01 2.06
N GLN A 168 -17.02 -10.19 1.49
CA GLN A 168 -18.25 -10.48 0.73
C GLN A 168 -19.51 -10.36 1.59
N ASN A 169 -19.44 -10.79 2.85
CA ASN A 169 -20.57 -10.69 3.78
C ASN A 169 -20.78 -9.28 4.35
N VAL A 170 -19.75 -8.48 4.42
CA VAL A 170 -19.83 -7.07 4.85
C VAL A 170 -20.40 -6.22 3.73
N CYS A 171 -19.94 -6.38 2.51
CA CYS A 171 -20.36 -5.60 1.32
C CYS A 171 -21.61 -6.18 0.64
N GLN A 172 -22.60 -6.64 1.40
CA GLN A 172 -23.82 -7.30 0.84
C GLN A 172 -24.62 -6.41 -0.11
N ASN A 173 -24.67 -5.11 0.17
CA ASN A 173 -25.43 -4.15 -0.63
C ASN A 173 -24.73 -3.77 -1.94
N LYS A 174 -23.42 -3.90 -1.97
CA LYS A 174 -22.54 -3.68 -3.12
C LYS A 174 -21.52 -4.80 -3.20
N PRO A 175 -21.92 -6.00 -3.66
CA PRO A 175 -21.04 -7.16 -3.71
C PRO A 175 -19.79 -6.85 -4.53
N ARG A 176 -18.64 -7.22 -3.97
CA ARG A 176 -17.34 -7.13 -4.66
C ARG A 176 -17.24 -8.25 -5.68
N THR A 177 -16.63 -7.95 -6.81
CA THR A 177 -16.34 -8.92 -7.85
C THR A 177 -14.98 -9.58 -7.62
N ASP A 178 -14.66 -10.64 -8.36
CA ASP A 178 -13.32 -11.26 -8.29
C ASP A 178 -12.19 -10.32 -8.76
N TRP A 179 -12.53 -9.23 -9.44
CA TRP A 179 -11.59 -8.21 -9.91
C TRP A 179 -11.20 -7.20 -8.84
N ASP A 180 -12.09 -6.91 -7.92
CA ASP A 180 -11.91 -5.89 -6.90
C ASP A 180 -11.83 -6.44 -5.47
N SER A 181 -12.00 -7.76 -5.31
CA SER A 181 -11.72 -8.50 -4.06
C SER A 181 -11.15 -9.87 -4.37
N THR A 182 -9.89 -10.10 -4.03
CA THR A 182 -9.18 -11.33 -4.39
C THR A 182 -8.44 -11.93 -3.20
N TYR A 183 -8.08 -13.22 -3.32
CA TYR A 183 -7.32 -13.95 -2.32
C TYR A 183 -5.82 -13.89 -2.63
N VAL A 184 -5.06 -13.29 -1.72
CA VAL A 184 -3.60 -13.20 -1.79
C VAL A 184 -3.03 -13.65 -0.44
N PRO A 185 -2.66 -14.92 -0.27
CA PRO A 185 -2.18 -15.42 1.01
C PRO A 185 -0.83 -14.82 1.39
N HIS A 186 -0.56 -14.76 2.69
CA HIS A 186 0.79 -14.54 3.18
C HIS A 186 1.68 -15.72 2.77
N GLY A 187 2.92 -15.40 2.36
CA GLY A 187 3.97 -16.39 2.24
C GLY A 187 4.42 -16.88 3.62
N ILE A 188 5.05 -18.05 3.64
CA ILE A 188 5.76 -18.59 4.81
C ILE A 188 7.20 -18.75 4.38
N ASN A 189 8.13 -18.18 5.16
CA ASN A 189 9.58 -18.37 5.00
C ASN A 189 10.04 -19.57 5.81
#